data_99f5e8f0328891b19b9e287efe08c8eb
#
_entry.id   99f5e8f0328891b19b9e287efe08c8eb
#
_cell.length_a   1.000
_cell.length_b   1.000
_cell.length_c   1.000
_cell.angle_alpha   90.00
_cell.angle_beta   90.00
_cell.angle_gamma   90.00
#
_symmetry.space_group_name_H-M   'P 1'
#
loop_
_entity.id
_entity.type
_entity.pdbx_description
1 polymer ?
#
loop_
_entity_poly.entity_id
_entity_poly.type
_entity_poly.pdbx_seq_one_letter_code
_entity_poly.pdbx_strand_id
1 'polypeptide(L)'
;MHSYIKFADTLSSSMGKAFSWCIVILMGGTCYEVIMAYAFNAPTLWNFDFSLQMYGAIFMMAGAYTLATEAHVRGDVIYRLFPTKVQGWIDLVLYFIFFFPGVIALAFYGYEYAAKAWMVKETSWNSPAQIQIYMAKSLIPLSGILLTIQGVSEVFRAIICIRTGHWPEREAGAEETEKILMRKSKEEEDIDVV
;
A
#
# COMPACT_ATOMS: atom_id res chain seq x y z
N MET A 1 11.13 -13.58 15.92
CA MET A 1 9.82 -13.02 15.50
C MET A 1 9.85 -11.49 15.44
N HIS A 2 10.21 -10.79 16.54
CA HIS A 2 10.24 -9.32 16.54
C HIS A 2 11.15 -8.68 15.49
N SER A 3 12.32 -9.30 15.23
CA SER A 3 13.26 -8.79 14.21
C SER A 3 12.69 -8.87 12.79
N TYR A 4 11.95 -9.95 12.48
CA TYR A 4 11.28 -10.10 11.17
C TYR A 4 10.14 -9.09 11.02
N ILE A 5 9.34 -8.91 12.06
CA ILE A 5 8.24 -7.93 12.06
C ILE A 5 8.78 -6.54 11.75
N LYS A 6 9.82 -6.09 12.46
CA LYS A 6 10.46 -4.80 12.18
C LYS A 6 10.99 -4.68 10.76
N PHE A 7 11.63 -5.74 10.24
CA PHE A 7 12.13 -5.74 8.87
C PHE A 7 11.00 -5.59 7.85
N ALA A 8 9.93 -6.39 7.98
CA ALA A 8 8.79 -6.34 7.07
C ALA A 8 8.08 -4.98 7.11
N ASP A 9 7.86 -4.43 8.32
CA ASP A 9 7.24 -3.12 8.50
C ASP A 9 8.09 -2.00 7.89
N THR A 10 9.40 -2.01 8.15
CA THR A 10 10.33 -1.01 7.57
C THR A 10 10.36 -1.09 6.05
N LEU A 11 10.38 -2.31 5.48
CA LEU A 11 10.38 -2.52 4.04
C LEU A 11 9.07 -1.99 3.42
N SER A 12 7.92 -2.39 3.96
CA SER A 12 6.61 -1.96 3.48
C SER A 12 6.40 -0.46 3.62
N SER A 13 6.83 0.12 4.75
CA SER A 13 6.77 1.56 5.02
C SER A 13 7.67 2.35 4.06
N SER A 14 8.89 1.91 3.84
CA SER A 14 9.82 2.56 2.91
C SER A 14 9.31 2.54 1.47
N MET A 15 8.80 1.38 1.01
CA MET A 15 8.21 1.25 -0.32
C MET A 15 6.96 2.12 -0.48
N GLY A 16 6.03 2.09 0.49
CA GLY A 16 4.85 2.95 0.46
C GLY A 16 5.19 4.44 0.40
N LYS A 17 6.12 4.90 1.24
CA LYS A 17 6.60 6.28 1.25
C LYS A 17 7.31 6.67 -0.06
N ALA A 18 8.12 5.80 -0.64
CA ALA A 18 8.79 6.06 -1.91
C ALA A 18 7.78 6.22 -3.06
N PHE A 19 6.82 5.30 -3.15
CA PHE A 19 5.80 5.36 -4.20
C PHE A 19 4.73 6.44 -3.97
N SER A 20 4.58 6.97 -2.75
CA SER A 20 3.68 8.11 -2.52
C SER A 20 4.09 9.37 -3.30
N TRP A 21 5.37 9.53 -3.63
CA TRP A 21 5.85 10.62 -4.49
C TRP A 21 5.28 10.56 -5.91
N CYS A 22 4.84 9.39 -6.36
CA CYS A 22 4.17 9.26 -7.65
C CYS A 22 2.88 10.11 -7.72
N ILE A 23 2.25 10.45 -6.58
CA ILE A 23 1.07 11.32 -6.56
C ILE A 23 1.42 12.77 -6.95
N VAL A 24 2.58 13.25 -6.52
CA VAL A 24 3.07 14.59 -6.88
C VAL A 24 3.39 14.65 -8.37
N ILE A 25 4.02 13.58 -8.90
CA ILE A 25 4.32 13.44 -10.32
C ILE A 25 3.03 13.38 -11.15
N LEU A 26 2.05 12.59 -10.69
CA LEU A 26 0.72 12.47 -11.31
C LEU A 26 0.01 13.82 -11.35
N MET A 27 0.02 14.56 -10.24
CA MET A 27 -0.57 15.89 -10.15
C MET A 27 0.11 16.87 -11.14
N GLY A 28 1.44 16.89 -11.16
CA GLY A 28 2.20 17.71 -12.10
C GLY A 28 1.91 17.39 -13.56
N GLY A 29 1.85 16.09 -13.91
CA GLY A 29 1.48 15.62 -15.25
C GLY A 29 0.08 16.06 -15.67
N THR A 30 -0.88 15.94 -14.74
CA THR A 30 -2.27 16.35 -14.99
C THR A 30 -2.37 17.87 -15.18
N CYS A 31 -1.71 18.66 -14.32
CA CYS A 31 -1.66 20.12 -14.47
C CYS A 31 -1.02 20.52 -15.81
N TYR A 32 0.08 19.88 -16.18
CA TYR A 32 0.72 20.12 -17.48
C TYR A 32 -0.23 19.84 -18.64
N GLU A 33 -0.96 18.71 -18.62
CA GLU A 33 -1.94 18.38 -19.65
C GLU A 33 -3.04 19.41 -19.78
N VAL A 34 -3.59 19.88 -18.66
CA VAL A 34 -4.62 20.92 -18.64
C VAL A 34 -4.11 22.21 -19.29
N ILE A 35 -2.89 22.64 -18.97
CA ILE A 35 -2.28 23.83 -19.56
C ILE A 35 -2.08 23.63 -21.07
N MET A 36 -1.53 22.50 -21.49
CA MET A 36 -1.29 22.22 -22.92
C MET A 36 -2.60 22.15 -23.70
N ALA A 37 -3.63 21.51 -23.17
CA ALA A 37 -4.92 21.38 -23.81
C ALA A 37 -5.66 22.71 -23.93
N TYR A 38 -5.73 23.50 -22.84
CA TYR A 38 -6.60 24.69 -22.79
C TYR A 38 -5.88 25.99 -23.18
N ALA A 39 -4.60 26.17 -22.83
CA ALA A 39 -3.87 27.38 -23.14
C ALA A 39 -3.22 27.34 -24.54
N PHE A 40 -2.70 26.16 -24.92
CA PHE A 40 -1.98 25.97 -26.16
C PHE A 40 -2.78 25.22 -27.26
N ASN A 41 -3.96 24.72 -26.91
CA ASN A 41 -4.79 23.88 -27.80
C ASN A 41 -4.02 22.69 -28.41
N ALA A 42 -3.08 22.14 -27.65
CA ALA A 42 -2.17 21.07 -28.04
C ALA A 42 -2.19 19.93 -27.01
N PRO A 43 -3.30 19.15 -26.90
CA PRO A 43 -3.40 18.04 -25.95
C PRO A 43 -2.31 17.00 -26.22
N THR A 44 -1.74 16.44 -25.15
CA THR A 44 -0.69 15.44 -25.25
C THR A 44 -1.27 14.03 -25.42
N LEU A 45 -0.62 13.21 -26.25
CA LEU A 45 -1.08 11.84 -26.51
C LEU A 45 -0.64 10.84 -25.44
N TRP A 46 0.33 11.22 -24.59
CA TRP A 46 1.00 10.31 -23.68
C TRP A 46 0.53 10.43 -22.21
N ASN A 47 -0.03 11.57 -21.83
CA ASN A 47 -0.29 11.88 -20.42
C ASN A 47 -1.33 10.94 -19.78
N PHE A 48 -2.32 10.49 -20.55
CA PHE A 48 -3.32 9.54 -20.06
C PHE A 48 -2.68 8.23 -19.59
N ASP A 49 -1.83 7.62 -20.42
CA ASP A 49 -1.16 6.36 -20.09
C ASP A 49 -0.16 6.53 -18.95
N PHE A 50 0.55 7.65 -18.94
CA PHE A 50 1.47 7.98 -17.86
C PHE A 50 0.74 8.12 -16.52
N SER A 51 -0.38 8.83 -16.50
CA SER A 51 -1.22 9.01 -15.33
C SER A 51 -1.76 7.66 -14.81
N LEU A 52 -2.19 6.79 -15.72
CA LEU A 52 -2.69 5.46 -15.36
C LEU A 52 -1.58 4.60 -14.74
N GLN A 53 -0.34 4.67 -15.26
CA GLN A 53 0.80 3.95 -14.70
C GLN A 53 1.20 4.47 -13.31
N MET A 54 1.22 5.78 -13.11
CA MET A 54 1.52 6.40 -11.81
C MET A 54 0.44 6.04 -10.78
N TYR A 55 -0.84 6.12 -11.15
CA TYR A 55 -1.94 5.71 -10.29
C TYR A 55 -1.86 4.23 -9.92
N GLY A 56 -1.61 3.37 -10.91
CA GLY A 56 -1.43 1.93 -10.68
C GLY A 56 -0.25 1.62 -9.76
N ALA A 57 0.87 2.34 -9.90
CA ALA A 57 2.05 2.19 -9.05
C ALA A 57 1.75 2.55 -7.60
N ILE A 58 1.07 3.67 -7.35
CA ILE A 58 0.64 4.08 -6.00
C ILE A 58 -0.27 3.01 -5.40
N PHE A 59 -1.31 2.61 -6.14
CA PHE A 59 -2.29 1.65 -5.65
C PHE A 59 -1.68 0.30 -5.27
N MET A 60 -0.82 -0.25 -6.14
CA MET A 60 -0.17 -1.54 -5.92
C MET A 60 0.81 -1.51 -4.74
N MET A 61 1.61 -0.45 -4.62
CA MET A 61 2.64 -0.37 -3.57
C MET A 61 2.07 0.07 -2.21
N ALA A 62 0.97 0.83 -2.21
CA ALA A 62 0.30 1.22 -0.97
C ALA A 62 -0.29 0.03 -0.20
N GLY A 63 -0.65 -1.08 -0.87
CA GLY A 63 -1.27 -2.23 -0.24
C GLY A 63 -0.47 -2.83 0.92
N ALA A 64 0.84 -3.00 0.74
CA ALA A 64 1.72 -3.51 1.80
C ALA A 64 1.91 -2.49 2.94
N TYR A 65 1.98 -1.20 2.62
CA TYR A 65 2.05 -0.12 3.61
C TYR A 65 0.79 -0.04 4.47
N THR A 66 -0.40 -0.06 3.85
CA THR A 66 -1.67 -0.03 4.58
C THR A 66 -1.87 -1.25 5.46
N LEU A 67 -1.33 -2.41 5.06
CA LEU A 67 -1.33 -3.61 5.89
C LEU A 67 -0.40 -3.45 7.11
N ALA A 68 0.80 -2.87 6.92
CA ALA A 68 1.75 -2.63 8.00
C ALA A 68 1.21 -1.63 9.05
N THR A 69 0.49 -0.60 8.62
CA THR A 69 -0.03 0.48 9.46
C THR A 69 -1.47 0.25 9.97
N GLU A 70 -2.07 -0.90 9.68
CA GLU A 70 -3.46 -1.22 10.05
C GLU A 70 -4.51 -0.25 9.45
N ALA A 71 -4.14 0.47 8.38
CA ALA A 71 -5.01 1.43 7.71
C ALA A 71 -6.10 0.76 6.83
N HIS A 72 -6.17 -0.58 6.82
CA HIS A 72 -7.28 -1.30 6.21
C HIS A 72 -8.54 -1.15 7.07
N VAL A 73 -9.63 -0.77 6.42
CA VAL A 73 -10.95 -0.72 7.07
C VAL A 73 -11.33 -2.14 7.50
N ARG A 74 -11.29 -2.37 8.81
CA ARG A 74 -11.82 -3.61 9.42
C ARG A 74 -13.27 -3.36 9.83
N GLY A 75 -14.08 -4.42 9.87
CA GLY A 75 -15.41 -4.35 10.46
C GLY A 75 -15.36 -4.20 11.98
N ASP A 76 -14.73 -3.14 12.47
CA ASP A 76 -14.35 -2.89 13.86
C ASP A 76 -15.51 -3.03 14.84
N VAL A 77 -16.74 -2.74 14.41
CA VAL A 77 -17.92 -2.77 15.27
C VAL A 77 -18.16 -4.16 15.84
N ILE A 78 -18.03 -5.20 15.01
CA ILE A 78 -18.23 -6.60 15.43
C ILE A 78 -16.94 -7.16 16.03
N TYR A 79 -15.80 -6.82 15.44
CA TYR A 79 -14.49 -7.34 15.84
C TYR A 79 -14.10 -6.94 17.28
N ARG A 80 -14.41 -5.71 17.70
CA ARG A 80 -14.14 -5.19 19.06
C ARG A 80 -14.98 -5.87 20.17
N LEU A 81 -16.06 -6.57 19.82
CA LEU A 81 -16.86 -7.31 20.79
C LEU A 81 -16.17 -8.59 21.29
N PHE A 82 -15.18 -9.09 20.54
CA PHE A 82 -14.48 -10.32 20.92
C PHE A 82 -13.27 -10.05 21.83
N PRO A 83 -12.96 -10.98 22.76
CA PRO A 83 -11.73 -10.92 23.54
C PRO A 83 -10.48 -10.91 22.61
N THR A 84 -9.42 -10.22 23.01
CA THR A 84 -8.20 -10.03 22.21
C THR A 84 -7.61 -11.34 21.66
N LYS A 85 -7.64 -12.41 22.46
CA LYS A 85 -7.15 -13.73 22.02
C LYS A 85 -8.00 -14.33 20.90
N VAL A 86 -9.34 -14.13 20.96
CA VAL A 86 -10.25 -14.60 19.90
C VAL A 86 -10.04 -13.81 18.62
N GLN A 87 -9.81 -12.50 18.73
CA GLN A 87 -9.43 -11.66 17.59
C GLN A 87 -8.18 -12.22 16.88
N GLY A 88 -7.14 -12.57 17.64
CA GLY A 88 -5.92 -13.16 17.08
C GLY A 88 -6.19 -14.50 16.35
N TRP A 89 -7.08 -15.33 16.85
CA TRP A 89 -7.46 -16.57 16.17
C TRP A 89 -8.26 -16.32 14.89
N ILE A 90 -9.20 -15.39 14.90
CA ILE A 90 -9.98 -14.99 13.73
C ILE A 90 -9.02 -14.49 12.64
N ASP A 91 -8.12 -13.57 12.97
CA ASP A 91 -7.16 -13.03 12.03
C ASP A 91 -6.29 -14.15 11.46
N LEU A 92 -5.76 -15.02 12.29
CA LEU A 92 -4.90 -16.11 11.83
C LEU A 92 -5.62 -17.03 10.82
N VAL A 93 -6.85 -17.40 11.07
CA VAL A 93 -7.67 -18.23 10.18
C VAL A 93 -7.93 -17.49 8.85
N LEU A 94 -8.31 -16.21 8.92
CA LEU A 94 -8.58 -15.40 7.72
C LEU A 94 -7.32 -15.20 6.87
N TYR A 95 -6.16 -15.00 7.50
CA TYR A 95 -4.89 -14.90 6.78
C TYR A 95 -4.57 -16.17 6.00
N PHE A 96 -4.75 -17.36 6.61
CA PHE A 96 -4.44 -18.63 5.92
C PHE A 96 -5.47 -19.02 4.86
N ILE A 97 -6.76 -18.76 5.07
CA ILE A 97 -7.82 -19.22 4.17
C ILE A 97 -8.02 -18.24 2.99
N PHE A 98 -7.97 -16.93 3.25
CA PHE A 98 -8.30 -15.93 2.23
C PHE A 98 -7.11 -15.11 1.77
N PHE A 99 -6.29 -14.62 2.69
CA PHE A 99 -5.22 -13.70 2.36
C PHE A 99 -4.09 -14.38 1.57
N PHE A 100 -3.48 -15.42 2.13
CA PHE A 100 -2.35 -16.08 1.49
C PHE A 100 -2.68 -16.69 0.13
N PRO A 101 -3.79 -17.43 -0.07
CA PRO A 101 -4.13 -17.93 -1.39
C PRO A 101 -4.30 -16.82 -2.42
N GLY A 102 -4.96 -15.71 -2.03
CA GLY A 102 -5.15 -14.56 -2.92
C GLY A 102 -3.84 -13.86 -3.29
N VAL A 103 -2.98 -13.59 -2.30
CA VAL A 103 -1.72 -12.89 -2.52
C VAL A 103 -0.68 -13.75 -3.25
N ILE A 104 -0.61 -15.04 -2.95
CA ILE A 104 0.26 -15.99 -3.67
C ILE A 104 -0.21 -16.12 -5.13
N ALA A 105 -1.52 -16.22 -5.37
CA ALA A 105 -2.07 -16.21 -6.72
C ALA A 105 -1.72 -14.90 -7.45
N LEU A 106 -1.83 -13.75 -6.78
CA LEU A 106 -1.43 -12.45 -7.33
C LEU A 106 0.05 -12.42 -7.72
N ALA A 107 0.93 -12.94 -6.87
CA ALA A 107 2.36 -13.01 -7.15
C ALA A 107 2.67 -13.94 -8.32
N PHE A 108 2.09 -15.14 -8.33
CA PHE A 108 2.36 -16.16 -9.34
C PHE A 108 1.80 -15.80 -10.72
N TYR A 109 0.51 -15.54 -10.81
CA TYR A 109 -0.13 -15.15 -12.07
C TYR A 109 0.31 -13.75 -12.53
N GLY A 110 0.59 -12.84 -11.56
CA GLY A 110 1.18 -11.54 -11.84
C GLY A 110 2.55 -11.65 -12.49
N TYR A 111 3.38 -12.61 -12.05
CA TYR A 111 4.68 -12.87 -12.66
C TYR A 111 4.52 -13.37 -14.10
N GLU A 112 3.64 -14.35 -14.35
CA GLU A 112 3.39 -14.84 -15.71
C GLU A 112 2.88 -13.72 -16.63
N TYR A 113 1.99 -12.89 -16.11
CA TYR A 113 1.42 -11.76 -16.87
C TYR A 113 2.50 -10.72 -17.21
N ALA A 114 3.34 -10.36 -16.24
CA ALA A 114 4.45 -9.45 -16.47
C ALA A 114 5.49 -10.05 -17.44
N ALA A 115 5.86 -11.33 -17.27
CA ALA A 115 6.81 -11.99 -18.14
C ALA A 115 6.36 -12.01 -19.61
N LYS A 116 5.08 -12.31 -19.86
CA LYS A 116 4.50 -12.24 -21.22
C LYS A 116 4.58 -10.82 -21.79
N ALA A 117 4.25 -9.80 -21.00
CA ALA A 117 4.34 -8.41 -21.42
C ALA A 117 5.78 -7.97 -21.77
N TRP A 118 6.77 -8.48 -21.02
CA TRP A 118 8.19 -8.24 -21.31
C TRP A 118 8.66 -8.91 -22.61
N MET A 119 8.18 -10.14 -22.88
CA MET A 119 8.53 -10.88 -24.11
C MET A 119 8.07 -10.13 -25.38
N VAL A 120 6.85 -9.55 -25.32
CA VAL A 120 6.28 -8.85 -26.49
C VAL A 120 6.56 -7.35 -26.47
N LYS A 121 7.26 -6.85 -25.44
CA LYS A 121 7.49 -5.39 -25.20
C LYS A 121 6.18 -4.61 -25.33
N GLU A 122 5.19 -5.04 -24.57
CA GLU A 122 3.82 -4.56 -24.69
C GLU A 122 3.71 -3.05 -24.49
N THR A 123 3.00 -2.40 -25.40
CA THR A 123 2.71 -0.97 -25.38
C THR A 123 1.23 -0.73 -25.10
N SER A 124 0.88 0.48 -24.69
CA SER A 124 -0.49 0.86 -24.40
C SER A 124 -1.37 0.86 -25.65
N TRP A 125 -2.60 0.40 -25.46
CA TRP A 125 -3.66 0.45 -26.47
C TRP A 125 -4.50 1.72 -26.37
N ASN A 126 -4.35 2.46 -25.26
CA ASN A 126 -5.24 3.57 -24.93
C ASN A 126 -4.87 4.85 -25.68
N SER A 127 -3.62 4.97 -26.09
CA SER A 127 -3.16 6.16 -26.78
C SER A 127 -2.26 5.86 -27.97
N PRO A 128 -2.25 6.75 -28.99
CA PRO A 128 -1.35 6.64 -30.14
C PRO A 128 0.14 6.75 -29.79
N ALA A 129 0.47 7.23 -28.60
CA ALA A 129 1.85 7.39 -28.12
C ALA A 129 2.55 6.04 -27.86
N GLN A 130 1.81 4.93 -27.79
CA GLN A 130 2.31 3.56 -27.59
C GLN A 130 3.31 3.45 -26.42
N ILE A 131 2.98 4.06 -25.27
CA ILE A 131 3.85 4.01 -24.09
C ILE A 131 4.00 2.59 -23.60
N GLN A 132 5.21 2.24 -23.18
CA GLN A 132 5.55 0.93 -22.65
C GLN A 132 4.84 0.66 -21.33
N ILE A 133 4.03 -0.41 -21.25
CA ILE A 133 3.28 -0.78 -20.06
C ILE A 133 3.86 -2.00 -19.32
N TYR A 134 4.80 -2.73 -19.92
CA TYR A 134 5.41 -3.92 -19.33
C TYR A 134 6.14 -3.61 -18.01
N MET A 135 6.70 -2.39 -17.87
CA MET A 135 7.34 -1.96 -16.61
C MET A 135 6.31 -1.83 -15.49
N ALA A 136 5.17 -1.18 -15.77
CA ALA A 136 4.08 -1.04 -14.80
C ALA A 136 3.49 -2.40 -14.40
N LYS A 137 3.38 -3.34 -15.35
CA LYS A 137 2.93 -4.72 -15.07
C LYS A 137 3.85 -5.48 -14.12
N SER A 138 5.15 -5.14 -14.07
CA SER A 138 6.10 -5.74 -13.12
C SER A 138 5.80 -5.36 -11.66
N LEU A 139 5.04 -4.30 -11.43
CA LEU A 139 4.61 -3.92 -10.07
C LEU A 139 3.59 -4.91 -9.49
N ILE A 140 2.86 -5.66 -10.34
CA ILE A 140 1.88 -6.64 -9.88
C ILE A 140 2.53 -7.78 -9.08
N PRO A 141 3.50 -8.54 -9.62
CA PRO A 141 4.18 -9.56 -8.84
C PRO A 141 4.99 -8.98 -7.69
N LEU A 142 5.56 -7.79 -7.84
CA LEU A 142 6.30 -7.12 -6.78
C LEU A 142 5.37 -6.79 -5.60
N SER A 143 4.18 -6.26 -5.84
CA SER A 143 3.19 -6.01 -4.79
C SER A 143 2.74 -7.31 -4.10
N GLY A 144 2.55 -8.40 -4.87
CA GLY A 144 2.24 -9.72 -4.33
C GLY A 144 3.33 -10.24 -3.39
N ILE A 145 4.61 -10.06 -3.76
CA ILE A 145 5.74 -10.44 -2.90
C ILE A 145 5.77 -9.60 -1.61
N LEU A 146 5.64 -8.28 -1.72
CA LEU A 146 5.61 -7.37 -0.56
C LEU A 146 4.45 -7.69 0.37
N LEU A 147 3.25 -7.91 -0.17
CA LEU A 147 2.08 -8.32 0.61
C LEU A 147 2.28 -9.68 1.29
N THR A 148 2.95 -10.63 0.63
CA THR A 148 3.27 -11.92 1.24
C THR A 148 4.22 -11.75 2.43
N ILE A 149 5.28 -10.96 2.27
CA ILE A 149 6.25 -10.66 3.36
C ILE A 149 5.52 -9.98 4.53
N GLN A 150 4.68 -9.00 4.25
CA GLN A 150 3.90 -8.31 5.29
C GLN A 150 2.84 -9.21 5.92
N GLY A 151 2.18 -10.06 5.15
CA GLY A 151 1.22 -11.03 5.66
C GLY A 151 1.83 -12.03 6.66
N VAL A 152 3.05 -12.48 6.41
CA VAL A 152 3.80 -13.32 7.38
C VAL A 152 4.09 -12.54 8.67
N SER A 153 4.38 -11.24 8.58
CA SER A 153 4.55 -10.37 9.75
C SER A 153 3.24 -10.31 10.56
N GLU A 154 2.10 -10.17 9.92
CA GLU A 154 0.80 -10.15 10.58
C GLU A 154 0.45 -11.49 11.25
N VAL A 155 0.79 -12.60 10.64
CA VAL A 155 0.67 -13.93 11.28
C VAL A 155 1.50 -14.01 12.55
N PHE A 156 2.74 -13.51 12.54
CA PHE A 156 3.56 -13.46 13.76
C PHE A 156 2.94 -12.55 14.83
N ARG A 157 2.34 -11.43 14.45
CA ARG A 157 1.61 -10.55 15.38
C ARG A 157 0.40 -11.25 15.99
N ALA A 158 -0.39 -11.96 15.18
CA ALA A 158 -1.53 -12.73 15.64
C ALA A 158 -1.11 -13.84 16.64
N ILE A 159 -0.01 -14.55 16.35
CA ILE A 159 0.53 -15.57 17.26
C ILE A 159 1.00 -14.95 18.59
N ILE A 160 1.66 -13.80 18.56
CA ILE A 160 2.07 -13.08 19.78
C ILE A 160 0.82 -12.65 20.56
N CYS A 161 -0.17 -12.09 19.89
CA CYS A 161 -1.44 -11.69 20.51
C CYS A 161 -2.16 -12.85 21.21
N ILE A 162 -2.24 -14.02 20.57
CA ILE A 162 -2.84 -15.23 21.15
C ILE A 162 -2.10 -15.66 22.43
N ARG A 163 -0.76 -15.55 22.43
CA ARG A 163 0.08 -15.97 23.58
C ARG A 163 0.08 -14.96 24.72
N THR A 164 0.18 -13.68 24.41
CA THR A 164 0.35 -12.61 25.42
C THR A 164 -0.98 -11.96 25.82
N GLY A 165 -2.01 -12.03 24.95
CA GLY A 165 -3.29 -11.34 25.15
C GLY A 165 -3.26 -9.85 24.75
N HIS A 166 -2.15 -9.36 24.22
CA HIS A 166 -1.97 -7.99 23.76
C HIS A 166 -1.40 -7.94 22.35
N TRP A 167 -1.86 -6.99 21.52
CA TRP A 167 -1.30 -6.75 20.20
C TRP A 167 0.07 -6.07 20.33
N PRO A 168 1.09 -6.50 19.56
CA PRO A 168 2.36 -5.79 19.48
C PRO A 168 2.17 -4.38 18.91
N GLU A 169 2.97 -3.43 19.38
CA GLU A 169 3.01 -2.07 18.86
C GLU A 169 3.35 -2.06 17.37
N ARG A 170 2.72 -1.14 16.64
CA ARG A 170 2.93 -0.92 15.19
C ARG A 170 3.53 0.46 14.95
N GLU A 171 4.11 0.65 13.76
CA GLU A 171 4.41 2.00 13.30
C GLU A 171 3.10 2.78 13.13
N ALA A 172 3.04 3.98 13.70
CA ALA A 172 1.87 4.84 13.58
C ALA A 172 1.63 5.20 12.10
N GLY A 173 0.42 4.97 11.62
CA GLY A 173 -0.03 5.46 10.32
C GLY A 173 -0.09 6.98 10.28
N ALA A 174 -0.23 7.56 9.09
CA ALA A 174 -0.26 9.03 8.91
C ALA A 174 -1.34 9.71 9.78
N GLU A 175 -2.54 9.14 9.84
CA GLU A 175 -3.65 9.66 10.67
C GLU A 175 -3.36 9.59 12.18
N GLU A 176 -2.70 8.53 12.62
CA GLU A 176 -2.37 8.35 14.03
C GLU A 176 -1.22 9.26 14.43
N THR A 177 -0.26 9.46 13.52
CA THR A 177 0.82 10.44 13.71
C THR A 177 0.27 11.86 13.80
N GLU A 178 -0.70 12.24 12.95
CA GLU A 178 -1.37 13.54 13.00
C GLU A 178 -2.10 13.74 14.34
N LYS A 179 -2.85 12.76 14.80
CA LYS A 179 -3.54 12.78 16.11
C LYS A 179 -2.56 12.93 17.28
N ILE A 180 -1.42 12.24 17.22
CA ILE A 180 -0.36 12.34 18.24
C ILE A 180 0.27 13.74 18.23
N LEU A 181 0.53 14.31 17.04
CA LEU A 181 1.07 15.66 16.90
C LEU A 181 0.09 16.71 17.39
N MET A 182 -1.20 16.61 17.03
CA MET A 182 -2.24 17.52 17.52
C MET A 182 -2.42 17.43 19.03
N ARG A 183 -2.28 16.24 19.61
CA ARG A 183 -2.35 16.08 21.07
C ARG A 183 -1.15 16.72 21.76
N LYS A 184 0.05 16.53 21.23
CA LYS A 184 1.27 17.15 21.77
C LYS A 184 1.23 18.68 21.68
N SER A 185 0.77 19.23 20.54
CA SER A 185 0.64 20.68 20.40
C SER A 185 -0.35 21.28 21.39
N LYS A 186 -1.44 20.59 21.71
CA LYS A 186 -2.39 21.03 22.75
C LYS A 186 -1.79 20.95 24.15
N GLU A 187 -1.04 19.88 24.45
CA GLU A 187 -0.36 19.73 25.74
C GLU A 187 0.70 20.84 25.96
N GLU A 188 1.41 21.23 24.88
CA GLU A 188 2.37 22.35 24.90
C GLU A 188 1.66 23.70 25.10
N GLU A 189 0.54 23.95 24.42
CA GLU A 189 -0.26 25.15 24.51
C GLU A 189 -0.86 25.34 25.92
N ASP A 190 -1.31 24.24 26.55
CA ASP A 190 -1.83 24.26 27.93
C ASP A 190 -0.73 24.56 28.98
N ILE A 191 0.54 24.19 28.70
CA ILE A 191 1.68 24.47 29.59
C ILE A 191 2.10 25.95 29.52
N ASP A 192 2.02 26.57 28.34
CA ASP A 192 2.41 27.98 28.14
C ASP A 192 1.37 29.00 28.68
N VAL A 193 0.18 28.50 29.05
CA VAL A 193 -0.92 29.35 29.62
C VAL A 193 -0.92 29.38 31.16
N VAL A 194 -0.09 28.57 31.81
CA VAL A 194 0.05 28.48 33.27
C VAL A 194 1.28 29.25 33.75
#